data_5ad5cb8557855226b77b227d98f4e23a
#
_entry.id   5ad5cb8557855226b77b227d98f4e23a
#
_cell.length_a   1.000
_cell.length_b   1.000
_cell.length_c   1.000
_cell.angle_alpha   90.00
_cell.angle_beta   90.00
_cell.angle_gamma   90.00
#
_symmetry.space_group_name_H-M   'P 1'
#
loop_
_entity.id
_entity.type
_entity.pdbx_description
1 polymer ?
#
loop_
_entity_poly.entity_id
_entity_poly.type
_entity_poly.pdbx_seq_one_letter_code
_entity_poly.pdbx_strand_id
1 'polypeptide(L)'
;MSSWGQPAERTAVGYKEHNKKAMEFLIRSGKCDCIAHPFVDSYVKIDEIRNPEHPMTAAWTDNELGDILCLAKEYAVMWELPPKIVEGDPVFAKRLFNIGKEVGSVFTMGTDAHWLVNIDTARFTEIYKKILT
;
A
#
# COMPACT_ATOMS: atom_id res chain seq x y z
N MET A 1 -25.13 3.20 -5.23
CA MET A 1 -23.68 3.01 -5.28
C MET A 1 -23.17 2.58 -3.90
N SER A 2 -22.27 1.65 -3.88
CA SER A 2 -21.66 1.22 -2.63
C SER A 2 -20.89 2.37 -1.98
N SER A 3 -21.04 2.55 -0.68
CA SER A 3 -20.25 3.51 0.10
C SER A 3 -18.75 3.22 0.08
N TRP A 4 -18.36 2.03 -0.37
CA TRP A 4 -16.95 1.65 -0.49
C TRP A 4 -16.19 2.42 -1.57
N GLY A 5 -16.89 3.04 -2.53
CA GLY A 5 -16.24 3.76 -3.61
C GLY A 5 -15.70 5.13 -3.23
N GLN A 6 -16.23 5.75 -2.16
CA GLN A 6 -15.89 7.12 -1.80
C GLN A 6 -15.87 7.30 -0.28
N PRO A 7 -14.88 8.02 0.26
CA PRO A 7 -14.89 8.37 1.68
C PRO A 7 -15.94 9.43 1.99
N ALA A 8 -16.36 9.49 3.25
CA ALA A 8 -17.25 10.55 3.72
C ALA A 8 -16.57 11.92 3.67
N GLU A 9 -15.27 11.95 3.94
CA GLU A 9 -14.45 13.15 3.91
C GLU A 9 -13.38 13.02 2.83
N ARG A 10 -13.34 13.97 1.91
CA ARG A 10 -12.41 13.94 0.75
C ARG A 10 -11.12 14.70 1.04
N THR A 11 -10.44 14.31 2.10
CA THR A 11 -9.14 14.82 2.49
C THR A 11 -8.13 13.68 2.50
N ALA A 12 -6.84 13.99 2.63
CA ALA A 12 -5.80 12.97 2.77
C ALA A 12 -6.11 12.01 3.94
N VAL A 13 -6.52 12.56 5.08
CA VAL A 13 -6.91 11.75 6.24
C VAL A 13 -8.16 10.94 5.95
N GLY A 14 -9.17 11.54 5.32
CA GLY A 14 -10.41 10.84 4.95
C GLY A 14 -10.15 9.66 4.02
N TYR A 15 -9.32 9.83 3.00
CA TYR A 15 -8.95 8.73 2.11
C TYR A 15 -8.10 7.67 2.82
N LYS A 16 -7.20 8.07 3.71
CA LYS A 16 -6.44 7.13 4.53
C LYS A 16 -7.38 6.29 5.40
N GLU A 17 -8.32 6.92 6.08
CA GLU A 17 -9.28 6.20 6.93
C GLU A 17 -10.16 5.25 6.12
N HIS A 18 -10.61 5.68 4.95
CA HIS A 18 -11.40 4.85 4.06
C HIS A 18 -10.62 3.62 3.59
N ASN A 19 -9.38 3.83 3.15
CA ASN A 19 -8.48 2.76 2.72
C ASN A 19 -8.19 1.78 3.86
N LYS A 20 -7.93 2.30 5.05
CA LYS A 20 -7.68 1.50 6.24
C LYS A 20 -8.86 0.60 6.57
N LYS A 21 -10.08 1.13 6.59
CA LYS A 21 -11.29 0.35 6.84
C LYS A 21 -11.52 -0.73 5.79
N ALA A 22 -11.29 -0.40 4.52
CA ALA A 22 -11.44 -1.37 3.43
C ALA A 22 -10.45 -2.52 3.58
N MET A 23 -9.19 -2.22 3.89
CA MET A 23 -8.17 -3.25 4.10
C MET A 23 -8.43 -4.09 5.33
N GLU A 24 -8.84 -3.47 6.43
CA GLU A 24 -9.23 -4.20 7.64
C GLU A 24 -10.39 -5.18 7.37
N PHE A 25 -11.38 -4.73 6.61
CA PHE A 25 -12.51 -5.58 6.22
C PHE A 25 -12.03 -6.78 5.40
N LEU A 26 -11.20 -6.56 4.40
CA LEU A 26 -10.65 -7.62 3.56
C LEU A 26 -9.84 -8.64 4.38
N ILE A 27 -8.99 -8.14 5.26
CA ILE A 27 -8.15 -9.00 6.11
C ILE A 27 -9.03 -9.86 7.02
N ARG A 28 -9.99 -9.25 7.71
CA ARG A 28 -10.87 -9.94 8.65
C ARG A 28 -11.86 -10.90 7.99
N SER A 29 -12.09 -10.74 6.70
CA SER A 29 -13.00 -11.62 5.96
C SER A 29 -12.52 -13.08 5.90
N GLY A 30 -11.22 -13.30 6.03
CA GLY A 30 -10.61 -14.63 5.89
C GLY A 30 -10.59 -15.15 4.46
N LYS A 31 -10.95 -14.31 3.48
CA LYS A 31 -11.04 -14.69 2.06
C LYS A 31 -9.95 -14.06 1.20
N CYS A 32 -9.01 -13.39 1.82
CA CYS A 32 -7.94 -12.67 1.14
C CYS A 32 -6.61 -13.27 1.54
N ASP A 33 -5.79 -13.67 0.57
CA ASP A 33 -4.44 -14.18 0.82
C ASP A 33 -3.38 -13.11 0.64
N CYS A 34 -3.66 -12.12 -0.21
CA CYS A 34 -2.73 -11.03 -0.51
C CYS A 34 -3.50 -9.77 -0.90
N ILE A 35 -3.10 -8.65 -0.36
CA ILE A 35 -3.66 -7.35 -0.77
C ILE A 35 -2.81 -6.80 -1.93
N ALA A 36 -3.45 -6.69 -3.09
CA ALA A 36 -2.81 -6.16 -4.29
C ALA A 36 -2.73 -4.63 -4.23
N HIS A 37 -1.64 -4.07 -4.74
CA HIS A 37 -1.37 -2.62 -4.82
C HIS A 37 -1.99 -1.81 -3.68
N PRO A 38 -1.69 -2.16 -2.41
CA PRO A 38 -2.20 -1.40 -1.28
C PRO A 38 -1.58 0.00 -1.25
N PHE A 39 -2.25 0.93 -0.62
CA PHE A 39 -1.74 2.30 -0.43
C PHE A 39 -1.52 3.08 -1.74
N VAL A 40 -2.02 2.58 -2.87
CA VAL A 40 -1.93 3.30 -4.15
C VAL A 40 -3.10 4.27 -4.25
N ASP A 41 -2.79 5.53 -4.41
CA ASP A 41 -3.79 6.59 -4.51
C ASP A 41 -4.15 6.96 -5.95
N SER A 42 -3.80 6.12 -6.92
CA SER A 42 -4.07 6.38 -8.33
C SER A 42 -5.57 6.47 -8.68
N TYR A 43 -6.42 5.90 -7.83
CA TYR A 43 -7.86 5.99 -7.98
C TYR A 43 -8.45 7.29 -7.43
N VAL A 44 -7.67 8.03 -6.68
CA VAL A 44 -8.11 9.30 -6.08
C VAL A 44 -8.03 10.40 -7.13
N LYS A 45 -9.14 11.07 -7.38
CA LYS A 45 -9.25 12.10 -8.42
C LYS A 45 -9.36 13.51 -7.87
N ILE A 46 -8.82 13.74 -6.70
CA ILE A 46 -8.82 15.04 -6.04
C ILE A 46 -7.40 15.60 -6.12
N ASP A 47 -7.27 16.78 -6.70
CA ASP A 47 -5.96 17.36 -6.99
C ASP A 47 -5.10 17.56 -5.75
N GLU A 48 -5.69 17.95 -4.64
CA GLU A 48 -4.98 18.15 -3.38
C GLU A 48 -4.39 16.86 -2.80
N ILE A 49 -4.88 15.69 -3.24
CA ILE A 49 -4.39 14.40 -2.76
C ILE A 49 -3.42 13.76 -3.76
N ARG A 50 -3.41 14.27 -4.98
CA ARG A 50 -2.56 13.76 -6.05
C ARG A 50 -1.23 14.49 -6.18
N ASN A 51 -0.89 15.29 -5.20
CA ASN A 51 0.35 16.03 -5.28
C ASN A 51 1.55 15.09 -5.25
N PRO A 52 2.75 15.56 -5.69
CA PRO A 52 3.95 14.73 -5.74
C PRO A 52 4.42 14.22 -4.37
N GLU A 53 3.90 14.78 -3.29
CA GLU A 53 4.30 14.42 -1.93
C GLU A 53 3.47 13.28 -1.35
N HIS A 54 2.51 12.75 -2.12
CA HIS A 54 1.68 11.61 -1.73
C HIS A 54 1.03 11.78 -0.35
N PRO A 55 0.18 12.79 -0.17
CA PRO A 55 -0.33 13.12 1.16
C PRO A 55 -1.15 12.02 1.80
N MET A 56 -1.80 11.15 1.02
CA MET A 56 -2.55 10.03 1.58
C MET A 56 -1.63 9.07 2.32
N THR A 57 -0.48 8.71 1.73
CA THR A 57 0.48 7.85 2.43
C THR A 57 1.14 8.55 3.60
N ALA A 58 1.39 9.84 3.48
CA ALA A 58 1.91 10.64 4.59
C ALA A 58 0.93 10.73 5.77
N ALA A 59 -0.37 10.60 5.52
CA ALA A 59 -1.39 10.60 6.56
C ALA A 59 -1.38 9.34 7.42
N TRP A 60 -0.79 8.24 6.95
CA TRP A 60 -0.63 7.02 7.74
C TRP A 60 0.44 7.25 8.80
N THR A 61 0.10 7.03 10.06
CA THR A 61 1.09 7.03 11.15
C THR A 61 1.81 5.69 11.21
N ASP A 62 2.99 5.67 11.83
CA ASP A 62 3.73 4.42 12.02
C ASP A 62 2.95 3.43 12.88
N ASN A 63 2.23 3.92 13.90
CA ASN A 63 1.37 3.06 14.72
C ASN A 63 0.25 2.43 13.91
N GLU A 64 -0.40 3.19 13.04
CA GLU A 64 -1.46 2.67 12.17
C GLU A 64 -0.92 1.64 11.19
N LEU A 65 0.25 1.89 10.61
CA LEU A 65 0.91 0.91 9.74
C LEU A 65 1.25 -0.36 10.51
N GLY A 66 1.81 -0.23 11.69
CA GLY A 66 2.12 -1.38 12.55
C GLY A 66 0.88 -2.20 12.88
N ASP A 67 -0.20 -1.52 13.24
CA ASP A 67 -1.46 -2.20 13.60
C ASP A 67 -2.05 -2.99 12.43
N ILE A 68 -2.10 -2.41 11.24
CA ILE A 68 -2.68 -3.11 10.09
C ILE A 68 -1.77 -4.24 9.59
N LEU A 69 -0.47 -4.07 9.70
CA LEU A 69 0.49 -5.12 9.35
C LEU A 69 0.41 -6.29 10.34
N CYS A 70 0.26 -6.02 11.62
CA CYS A 70 0.04 -7.05 12.63
C CYS A 70 -1.27 -7.81 12.39
N LEU A 71 -2.34 -7.09 12.07
CA LEU A 71 -3.62 -7.69 11.76
C LEU A 71 -3.52 -8.64 10.57
N ALA A 72 -2.86 -8.21 9.50
CA ALA A 72 -2.66 -9.04 8.33
C ALA A 72 -1.86 -10.31 8.67
N LYS A 73 -0.85 -10.19 9.52
CA LYS A 73 -0.06 -11.34 9.96
C LYS A 73 -0.92 -12.35 10.73
N GLU A 74 -1.81 -11.89 11.60
CA GLU A 74 -2.74 -12.77 12.32
C GLU A 74 -3.60 -13.60 11.38
N TYR A 75 -3.99 -13.04 10.26
CA TYR A 75 -4.85 -13.69 9.27
C TYR A 75 -4.07 -14.33 8.12
N ALA A 76 -2.74 -14.36 8.21
CA ALA A 76 -1.84 -14.90 7.19
C ALA A 76 -2.04 -14.21 5.82
N VAL A 77 -2.27 -12.90 5.82
CA VAL A 77 -2.43 -12.09 4.61
C VAL A 77 -1.11 -11.44 4.25
N MET A 78 -0.71 -11.59 2.99
CA MET A 78 0.51 -10.97 2.45
C MET A 78 0.20 -9.60 1.85
N TRP A 79 1.23 -8.83 1.63
CA TRP A 79 1.15 -7.50 1.04
C TRP A 79 1.91 -7.47 -0.27
N GLU A 80 1.28 -7.00 -1.31
CA GLU A 80 2.00 -6.68 -2.54
C GLU A 80 2.72 -5.35 -2.34
N LEU A 81 3.98 -5.30 -2.73
CA LEU A 81 4.76 -4.07 -2.73
C LEU A 81 5.14 -3.75 -4.18
N PRO A 82 4.25 -3.09 -4.93
CA PRO A 82 4.48 -2.89 -6.35
C PRO A 82 5.56 -1.83 -6.62
N PRO A 83 6.27 -1.93 -7.75
CA PRO A 83 7.27 -0.94 -8.13
C PRO A 83 6.75 0.48 -8.14
N LYS A 84 5.48 0.67 -8.45
CA LYS A 84 4.81 1.97 -8.48
C LYS A 84 4.92 2.70 -7.15
N ILE A 85 4.78 1.99 -6.03
CA ILE A 85 4.98 2.57 -4.71
C ILE A 85 6.46 2.76 -4.42
N VAL A 86 7.27 1.75 -4.71
CA VAL A 86 8.70 1.78 -4.37
C VAL A 86 9.43 2.88 -5.11
N GLU A 87 9.15 3.06 -6.40
CA GLU A 87 9.75 4.12 -7.21
C GLU A 87 9.06 5.48 -7.00
N GLY A 88 7.73 5.49 -6.88
CA GLY A 88 6.94 6.70 -6.81
C GLY A 88 6.93 7.35 -5.44
N ASP A 89 7.04 6.55 -4.38
CA ASP A 89 7.04 7.03 -3.00
C ASP A 89 8.02 6.22 -2.15
N PRO A 90 9.32 6.38 -2.42
CA PRO A 90 10.34 5.57 -1.74
C PRO A 90 10.40 5.80 -0.23
N VAL A 91 10.06 6.98 0.24
CA VAL A 91 10.03 7.30 1.68
C VAL A 91 8.97 6.43 2.38
N PHE A 92 7.77 6.40 1.83
CA PHE A 92 6.70 5.57 2.37
C PHE A 92 7.02 4.07 2.24
N ALA A 93 7.50 3.65 1.07
CA ALA A 93 7.87 2.26 0.83
C ALA A 93 8.88 1.76 1.86
N LYS A 94 9.88 2.58 2.17
CA LYS A 94 10.91 2.24 3.16
C LYS A 94 10.34 2.15 4.57
N ARG A 95 9.45 3.09 4.96
CA ARG A 95 8.74 3.04 6.24
C ARG A 95 7.94 1.74 6.37
N LEU A 96 7.12 1.47 5.37
CA LEU A 96 6.26 0.28 5.33
C LEU A 96 7.09 -1.00 5.43
N PHE A 97 8.15 -1.09 4.66
CA PHE A 97 9.02 -2.25 4.65
C PHE A 97 9.72 -2.47 6.00
N ASN A 98 10.23 -1.40 6.61
CA ASN A 98 10.92 -1.50 7.89
C ASN A 98 9.97 -1.92 9.02
N ILE A 99 8.79 -1.32 9.09
CA ILE A 99 7.78 -1.71 10.08
C ILE A 99 7.32 -3.14 9.82
N GLY A 100 7.13 -3.50 8.55
CA GLY A 100 6.74 -4.86 8.17
C GLY A 100 7.78 -5.90 8.60
N LYS A 101 9.06 -5.60 8.47
CA LYS A 101 10.12 -6.51 8.95
C LYS A 101 10.03 -6.72 10.46
N GLU A 102 9.79 -5.67 11.21
CA GLU A 102 9.67 -5.77 12.67
C GLU A 102 8.50 -6.64 13.10
N VAL A 103 7.37 -6.53 12.42
CA VAL A 103 6.18 -7.35 12.74
C VAL A 103 6.19 -8.71 12.08
N GLY A 104 7.11 -8.97 11.17
CA GLY A 104 7.18 -10.24 10.45
C GLY A 104 6.20 -10.36 9.29
N SER A 105 5.87 -9.25 8.64
CA SER A 105 5.01 -9.23 7.46
C SER A 105 5.68 -9.91 6.27
N VAL A 106 4.87 -10.50 5.40
CA VAL A 106 5.33 -11.06 4.14
C VAL A 106 4.95 -10.11 3.01
N PHE A 107 5.95 -9.69 2.25
CA PHE A 107 5.76 -8.85 1.07
C PHE A 107 5.99 -9.67 -0.19
N THR A 108 5.16 -9.43 -1.20
CA THR A 108 5.32 -10.00 -2.53
C THR A 108 5.60 -8.90 -3.53
N MET A 109 6.21 -9.25 -4.65
CA MET A 109 6.43 -8.33 -5.76
C MET A 109 5.42 -8.61 -6.85
N GLY A 110 4.67 -7.57 -7.24
CA GLY A 110 3.80 -7.63 -8.40
C GLY A 110 4.02 -6.37 -9.21
N THR A 111 4.14 -6.48 -10.52
CA THR A 111 4.45 -5.34 -11.37
C THR A 111 3.24 -4.49 -11.71
N ASP A 112 2.03 -5.04 -11.56
CA ASP A 112 0.80 -4.42 -12.06
C ASP A 112 0.96 -3.98 -13.51
N ALA A 113 1.66 -4.81 -14.31
CA ALA A 113 2.08 -4.46 -15.65
C ALA A 113 0.91 -4.37 -16.61
N HIS A 114 0.78 -3.22 -17.26
CA HIS A 114 -0.17 -2.99 -18.34
C HIS A 114 0.54 -2.92 -19.71
N TRP A 115 1.88 -2.90 -19.68
CA TRP A 115 2.74 -2.84 -20.86
C TRP A 115 3.87 -3.85 -20.73
N LEU A 116 4.35 -4.41 -21.84
CA LEU A 116 5.39 -5.42 -21.84
C LEU A 116 6.67 -4.96 -21.13
N VAL A 117 7.01 -3.69 -21.25
CA VAL A 117 8.22 -3.14 -20.61
C VAL A 117 8.18 -3.25 -19.08
N ASN A 118 6.99 -3.36 -18.49
CA ASN A 118 6.81 -3.40 -17.04
C ASN A 118 6.83 -4.81 -16.46
N ILE A 119 7.07 -5.84 -17.26
CA ILE A 119 7.13 -7.23 -16.76
C ILE A 119 8.55 -7.67 -16.39
N ASP A 120 9.54 -6.81 -16.56
CA ASP A 120 10.93 -7.14 -16.23
C ASP A 120 11.16 -7.10 -14.72
N THR A 121 10.98 -8.25 -14.08
CA THR A 121 11.14 -8.39 -12.63
C THR A 121 12.59 -8.27 -12.18
N ALA A 122 13.56 -8.57 -13.04
CA ALA A 122 14.98 -8.41 -12.71
C ALA A 122 15.34 -6.92 -12.50
N ARG A 123 14.83 -6.03 -13.35
CA ARG A 123 14.99 -4.60 -13.20
C ARG A 123 14.41 -4.11 -11.86
N PHE A 124 13.21 -4.57 -11.52
CA PHE A 124 12.55 -4.17 -10.29
C PHE A 124 13.26 -4.73 -9.05
N THR A 125 13.83 -5.92 -9.13
CA THR A 125 14.61 -6.49 -8.03
C THR A 125 15.78 -5.56 -7.65
N GLU A 126 16.48 -5.01 -8.62
CA GLU A 126 17.56 -4.06 -8.36
C GLU A 126 17.06 -2.76 -7.70
N ILE A 127 15.91 -2.27 -8.16
CA ILE A 127 15.27 -1.08 -7.57
C ILE A 127 14.90 -1.33 -6.11
N TYR A 128 14.29 -2.49 -5.82
CA TYR A 128 13.94 -2.87 -4.45
C TYR A 128 15.17 -2.94 -3.55
N LYS A 129 16.24 -3.57 -4.01
CA LYS A 129 17.48 -3.63 -3.25
C LYS A 129 18.02 -2.25 -2.93
N LYS A 130 18.02 -1.35 -3.92
CA LYS A 130 18.55 0.00 -3.77
C LYS A 130 17.74 0.84 -2.78
N ILE A 131 16.41 0.73 -2.80
CA ILE A 131 15.51 1.59 -2.02
C ILE A 131 15.23 1.02 -0.64
N LEU A 132 15.02 -0.29 -0.53
CA LEU A 132 14.54 -0.92 0.70
C LEU A 132 15.66 -1.42 1.62
N THR A 133 16.84 -1.60 1.10
CA THR A 133 18.00 -1.99 1.89
C THR A 133 19.02 -0.85 1.97
#